data_24a6fcf395d0a6f8677abfb639ba66e5
#
_entry.id   24a6fcf395d0a6f8677abfb639ba66e5
#
_cell.length_a   1.000
_cell.length_b   1.000
_cell.length_c   1.000
_cell.angle_alpha   90.00
_cell.angle_beta   90.00
_cell.angle_gamma   90.00
#
_symmetry.space_group_name_H-M   'P 1'
#
loop_
_entity.id
_entity.type
_entity.pdbx_description
1 polymer ?
#
loop_
_entity_poly.entity_id
_entity_poly.type
_entity_poly.pdbx_seq_one_letter_code
_entity_poly.pdbx_strand_id
1 'polypeptide(L)'
;MKKFYILLIAMALTAGAAYAQSNDSIERAKQQQELLKQQQKEQEELLKQQQKEQEKLQKEQQKAAQKEQEERIKEQQKLQKEQQKEAEKAAKKEQDRIKREQVKAENKAKAEQKKAERKRKRQEHYAAWGRHPNFTADPYVGILTDRLIYTKNSLYNSIGANVGVTFDYHRPIARRWDFNVGIGYRYTYLTYSHLFSQADVDAGITLESFGGNEESRHYSTIFVPIKLSHINKDNNHGWYIGLAPGFNFPKLTAEGAKFNQFRVDASIGTQSRWFIFSPGTEVYFNLLPTYTPGNKKIHEFGIRFVL
;
A
#
# COMPACT_ATOMS: atom_id res chain seq x y z
N MET A 1 57.75 49.28 28.23
CA MET A 1 59.12 49.84 28.35
C MET A 1 59.29 51.17 27.59
N LYS A 2 58.40 52.18 27.77
CA LYS A 2 58.54 53.52 27.14
C LYS A 2 58.48 54.67 28.14
N LYS A 3 58.39 54.43 29.43
CA LYS A 3 58.27 55.46 30.51
C LYS A 3 59.57 55.77 31.26
N PHE A 4 60.72 55.14 30.89
CA PHE A 4 62.02 55.34 31.56
C PHE A 4 62.94 56.30 30.85
N TYR A 5 62.60 56.79 29.68
CA TYR A 5 63.53 57.67 28.91
C TYR A 5 63.33 59.18 29.12
N ILE A 6 62.28 59.58 29.79
CA ILE A 6 61.99 61.04 30.01
C ILE A 6 62.62 61.58 31.27
N LEU A 7 63.08 60.71 32.20
CA LEU A 7 63.69 61.17 33.50
C LEU A 7 65.16 61.47 33.40
N LEU A 8 65.87 61.12 32.33
CA LEU A 8 67.31 61.24 32.21
C LEU A 8 67.80 62.50 31.47
N ILE A 9 66.89 63.33 30.92
CA ILE A 9 67.24 64.57 30.20
C ILE A 9 67.15 65.79 31.14
N ALA A 10 66.56 65.69 32.31
CA ALA A 10 66.39 66.83 33.24
C ALA A 10 67.54 67.04 34.18
N MET A 11 68.62 66.23 34.22
CA MET A 11 69.76 66.38 35.17
C MET A 11 71.04 66.86 34.55
N ALA A 12 71.07 67.34 33.30
CA ALA A 12 72.36 67.69 32.66
C ALA A 12 72.55 69.17 32.37
N LEU A 13 71.87 70.05 32.97
CA LEU A 13 71.98 71.53 32.66
C LEU A 13 72.05 72.44 33.90
N THR A 14 72.71 71.93 35.02
CA THR A 14 73.04 72.83 36.09
C THR A 14 74.47 72.68 36.52
N ALA A 15 75.39 73.13 35.76
CA ALA A 15 76.73 73.52 36.19
C ALA A 15 77.41 74.45 35.15
N GLY A 16 77.45 75.66 35.37
CA GLY A 16 78.39 76.54 34.75
C GLY A 16 77.90 77.95 34.44
N ALA A 17 78.08 78.81 35.31
CA ALA A 17 78.69 80.14 35.14
C ALA A 17 78.06 81.19 36.15
N ALA A 18 78.79 81.31 37.16
CA ALA A 18 78.72 82.51 38.06
C ALA A 18 79.45 83.69 37.36
N TYR A 19 78.94 84.82 37.64
CA TYR A 19 79.55 86.16 37.45
C TYR A 19 78.99 87.06 36.37
N ALA A 20 78.46 88.14 36.95
CA ALA A 20 78.40 89.51 36.44
C ALA A 20 77.07 90.03 35.90
N GLN A 21 76.66 91.05 36.62
CA GLN A 21 75.86 92.16 36.27
C GLN A 21 74.35 92.15 36.39
N SER A 22 74.02 92.67 37.50
CA SER A 22 73.23 93.87 37.82
C SER A 22 71.88 93.97 37.03
N ASN A 23 70.81 94.12 37.84
CA ASN A 23 69.46 94.66 37.52
C ASN A 23 68.66 94.04 36.38
N ASP A 24 69.21 93.63 35.21
CA ASP A 24 68.53 92.96 34.10
C ASP A 24 68.20 91.48 34.41
N SER A 25 68.94 90.96 35.36
CA SER A 25 68.82 89.51 35.76
C SER A 25 67.54 89.21 36.61
N ILE A 26 67.09 90.28 37.37
CA ILE A 26 65.91 90.14 38.24
C ILE A 26 64.60 90.19 37.42
N GLU A 27 64.59 90.95 36.36
CA GLU A 27 63.43 91.11 35.47
C GLU A 27 63.30 89.81 34.58
N ARG A 28 64.38 89.29 34.08
CA ARG A 28 64.42 87.99 33.35
C ARG A 28 64.07 86.85 34.23
N ALA A 29 64.48 86.87 35.48
CA ALA A 29 64.11 85.85 36.45
C ALA A 29 62.60 85.86 36.79
N LYS A 30 62.00 87.07 36.88
CA LYS A 30 60.57 87.25 37.03
C LYS A 30 59.78 86.77 35.80
N GLN A 31 60.24 87.13 34.62
CA GLN A 31 59.62 86.69 33.37
C GLN A 31 59.77 85.14 33.18
N GLN A 32 60.94 84.55 33.54
CA GLN A 32 61.10 83.09 33.54
C GLN A 32 60.16 82.40 34.57
N GLN A 33 60.01 83.00 35.76
CA GLN A 33 59.10 82.50 36.82
C GLN A 33 57.62 82.57 36.41
N GLU A 34 57.22 83.64 35.74
CA GLU A 34 55.88 83.77 35.17
C GLU A 34 55.65 82.81 34.03
N LEU A 35 56.63 82.65 33.13
CA LEU A 35 56.55 81.65 32.04
C LEU A 35 56.47 80.24 32.59
N LEU A 36 57.25 79.91 33.64
CA LEU A 36 57.23 78.62 34.31
C LEU A 36 55.87 78.35 34.99
N LYS A 37 55.32 79.35 35.66
CA LYS A 37 53.97 79.29 36.23
C LYS A 37 52.90 79.10 35.17
N GLN A 38 53.05 79.78 34.03
CA GLN A 38 52.13 79.64 32.94
C GLN A 38 52.21 78.21 32.32
N GLN A 39 53.43 77.66 32.10
CA GLN A 39 53.62 76.29 31.64
C GLN A 39 53.09 75.29 32.68
N GLN A 40 53.27 75.50 33.97
CA GLN A 40 52.74 74.63 35.00
C GLN A 40 51.17 74.68 34.98
N LYS A 41 50.55 75.81 34.82
CA LYS A 41 49.11 75.91 34.68
C LYS A 41 48.59 75.17 33.43
N GLU A 42 49.24 75.37 32.26
CA GLU A 42 48.90 74.66 31.06
C GLU A 42 49.05 73.11 31.20
N GLN A 43 50.13 72.72 31.84
CA GLN A 43 50.32 71.25 32.12
C GLN A 43 49.25 70.71 33.06
N GLU A 44 48.86 71.49 34.09
CA GLU A 44 47.78 71.09 35.04
C GLU A 44 46.41 71.03 34.37
N GLU A 45 46.12 72.03 33.48
CA GLU A 45 44.90 71.97 32.66
C GLU A 45 44.85 70.83 31.70
N LEU A 46 45.97 70.57 31.03
CA LEU A 46 46.10 69.46 30.10
C LEU A 46 45.92 68.09 30.82
N LEU A 47 46.53 67.99 32.03
CA LEU A 47 46.36 66.78 32.86
C LEU A 47 44.93 66.59 33.33
N LYS A 48 44.25 67.67 33.72
CA LYS A 48 42.81 67.65 34.09
C LYS A 48 41.94 67.31 32.90
N GLN A 49 42.32 67.78 31.72
CA GLN A 49 41.58 67.47 30.48
C GLN A 49 41.74 65.98 30.14
N GLN A 50 42.97 65.45 30.21
CA GLN A 50 43.25 64.03 29.98
C GLN A 50 42.52 63.15 30.99
N GLN A 51 42.49 63.54 32.28
CA GLN A 51 41.75 62.79 33.30
C GLN A 51 40.24 62.73 33.02
N LYS A 52 39.67 63.91 32.64
CA LYS A 52 38.25 63.98 32.27
C LYS A 52 37.93 63.13 31.04
N GLU A 53 38.82 63.09 30.07
CA GLU A 53 38.66 62.28 28.86
C GLU A 53 38.75 60.80 29.17
N GLN A 54 39.73 60.38 30.01
CA GLN A 54 39.84 59.03 30.48
C GLN A 54 38.58 58.56 31.29
N GLU A 55 38.08 59.44 32.17
CA GLU A 55 36.90 59.14 32.94
C GLU A 55 35.65 58.99 32.05
N LYS A 56 35.51 59.82 31.02
CA LYS A 56 34.44 59.69 30.03
C LYS A 56 34.55 58.39 29.25
N LEU A 57 35.77 58.04 28.81
CA LEU A 57 36.01 56.80 28.06
C LEU A 57 35.74 55.56 28.90
N GLN A 58 36.12 55.58 30.20
CA GLN A 58 35.80 54.48 31.14
C GLN A 58 34.29 54.35 31.36
N LYS A 59 33.56 55.46 31.52
CA LYS A 59 32.12 55.47 31.72
C LYS A 59 31.40 54.94 30.45
N GLU A 60 31.93 55.28 29.29
CA GLU A 60 31.37 54.83 28.01
C GLU A 60 31.63 53.34 27.80
N GLN A 61 32.83 52.86 28.10
CA GLN A 61 33.15 51.45 28.07
C GLN A 61 32.32 50.61 29.08
N GLN A 62 32.08 51.14 30.30
CA GLN A 62 31.22 50.47 31.26
C GLN A 62 29.77 50.39 30.78
N LYS A 63 29.26 51.47 30.22
CA LYS A 63 27.89 51.47 29.64
C LYS A 63 27.75 50.55 28.44
N ALA A 64 28.78 50.46 27.58
CA ALA A 64 28.79 49.51 26.48
C ALA A 64 28.83 48.08 26.96
N ALA A 65 29.66 47.74 27.93
CA ALA A 65 29.76 46.42 28.52
C ALA A 65 28.44 45.99 29.22
N GLN A 66 27.79 46.93 29.95
CA GLN A 66 26.49 46.64 30.55
C GLN A 66 25.41 46.39 29.52
N LYS A 67 25.34 47.17 28.45
CA LYS A 67 24.40 46.92 27.38
C LYS A 67 24.63 45.56 26.70
N GLU A 68 25.85 45.19 26.41
CA GLU A 68 26.20 43.91 25.83
C GLU A 68 25.82 42.73 26.75
N GLN A 69 26.03 42.88 28.06
CA GLN A 69 25.59 41.88 29.04
C GLN A 69 24.06 41.73 29.10
N GLU A 70 23.32 42.87 29.08
CA GLU A 70 21.87 42.82 29.05
C GLU A 70 21.33 42.21 27.78
N GLU A 71 21.92 42.46 26.62
CA GLU A 71 21.56 41.82 25.36
C GLU A 71 21.79 40.31 25.37
N ARG A 72 22.96 39.87 25.85
CA ARG A 72 23.29 38.45 26.00
C ARG A 72 22.32 37.73 26.97
N ILE A 73 21.93 38.36 28.08
CA ILE A 73 20.94 37.80 29.01
C ILE A 73 19.58 37.68 28.34
N LYS A 74 19.14 38.72 27.59
CA LYS A 74 17.87 38.70 26.84
C LYS A 74 17.88 37.59 25.75
N GLU A 75 18.98 37.46 25.07
CA GLU A 75 19.14 36.43 24.05
C GLU A 75 19.10 35.00 24.65
N GLN A 76 19.82 34.77 25.76
CA GLN A 76 19.74 33.53 26.48
C GLN A 76 18.34 33.17 27.00
N GLN A 77 17.63 34.17 27.52
CA GLN A 77 16.23 33.98 27.96
C GLN A 77 15.28 33.65 26.80
N LYS A 78 15.50 34.27 25.64
CA LYS A 78 14.74 33.93 24.43
C LYS A 78 15.00 32.47 23.99
N LEU A 79 16.27 32.10 23.95
CA LEU A 79 16.68 30.73 23.55
C LEU A 79 16.11 29.68 24.51
N GLN A 80 16.18 29.94 25.82
CA GLN A 80 15.57 29.04 26.80
C GLN A 80 14.06 28.89 26.63
N LYS A 81 13.35 30.01 26.40
CA LYS A 81 11.89 29.96 26.16
C LYS A 81 11.54 29.21 24.88
N GLU A 82 12.36 29.33 23.86
CA GLU A 82 12.17 28.61 22.60
C GLU A 82 12.40 27.11 22.77
N GLN A 83 13.49 26.74 23.42
CA GLN A 83 13.78 25.33 23.78
C GLN A 83 12.68 24.72 24.64
N GLN A 84 12.17 25.44 25.64
CA GLN A 84 11.05 24.95 26.46
C GLN A 84 9.78 24.74 25.62
N LYS A 85 9.44 25.65 24.72
CA LYS A 85 8.30 25.49 23.83
C LYS A 85 8.44 24.33 22.86
N GLU A 86 9.66 24.09 22.33
CA GLU A 86 9.91 22.93 21.48
C GLU A 86 9.83 21.62 22.25
N ALA A 87 10.42 21.58 23.45
CA ALA A 87 10.34 20.41 24.33
C ALA A 87 8.88 20.08 24.70
N GLU A 88 8.08 21.10 25.03
CA GLU A 88 6.65 20.92 25.32
C GLU A 88 5.86 20.40 24.10
N LYS A 89 6.13 20.97 22.91
CA LYS A 89 5.52 20.50 21.66
C LYS A 89 5.93 19.05 21.32
N ALA A 90 7.20 18.71 21.54
CA ALA A 90 7.69 17.36 21.33
C ALA A 90 7.05 16.36 22.30
N ALA A 91 6.96 16.71 23.58
CA ALA A 91 6.32 15.90 24.61
C ALA A 91 4.82 15.68 24.29
N LYS A 92 4.12 16.72 23.85
CA LYS A 92 2.71 16.61 23.45
C LYS A 92 2.52 15.71 22.23
N LYS A 93 3.37 15.85 21.21
CA LYS A 93 3.35 14.96 20.03
C LYS A 93 3.59 13.50 20.40
N GLU A 94 4.53 13.24 21.31
CA GLU A 94 4.84 11.91 21.78
C GLU A 94 3.68 11.29 22.58
N GLN A 95 3.05 12.08 23.46
CA GLN A 95 1.84 11.63 24.16
C GLN A 95 0.70 11.30 23.21
N ASP A 96 0.48 12.13 22.19
CA ASP A 96 -0.54 11.86 21.18
C ASP A 96 -0.22 10.61 20.35
N ARG A 97 1.05 10.35 20.06
CA ARG A 97 1.51 9.13 19.41
C ARG A 97 1.20 7.90 20.25
N ILE A 98 1.60 7.92 21.52
CA ILE A 98 1.35 6.84 22.47
C ILE A 98 -0.16 6.56 22.61
N LYS A 99 -0.98 7.60 22.76
CA LYS A 99 -2.43 7.44 22.82
C LYS A 99 -3.01 6.79 21.55
N ARG A 100 -2.55 7.21 20.38
CA ARG A 100 -2.98 6.60 19.10
C ARG A 100 -2.57 5.14 18.98
N GLU A 101 -1.38 4.79 19.43
CA GLU A 101 -0.90 3.40 19.45
C GLU A 101 -1.70 2.54 20.43
N GLN A 102 -2.01 3.05 21.61
CA GLN A 102 -2.86 2.37 22.59
C GLN A 102 -4.28 2.12 22.05
N VAL A 103 -4.91 3.12 21.44
CA VAL A 103 -6.23 2.96 20.81
C VAL A 103 -6.19 1.95 19.66
N LYS A 104 -5.13 1.95 18.84
CA LYS A 104 -4.96 0.96 17.77
C LYS A 104 -4.80 -0.46 18.34
N ALA A 105 -3.99 -0.62 19.39
CA ALA A 105 -3.78 -1.91 20.04
C ALA A 105 -5.07 -2.43 20.69
N GLU A 106 -5.83 -1.56 21.36
CA GLU A 106 -7.12 -1.92 21.96
C GLU A 106 -8.16 -2.33 20.89
N ASN A 107 -8.25 -1.58 19.80
CA ASN A 107 -9.14 -1.90 18.70
C ASN A 107 -8.75 -3.23 18.03
N LYS A 108 -7.45 -3.51 17.89
CA LYS A 108 -6.95 -4.78 17.37
C LYS A 108 -7.31 -5.93 18.30
N ALA A 109 -7.10 -5.78 19.60
CA ALA A 109 -7.45 -6.78 20.60
C ALA A 109 -8.97 -7.07 20.62
N LYS A 110 -9.81 -6.02 20.57
CA LYS A 110 -11.27 -6.18 20.46
C LYS A 110 -11.69 -6.90 19.18
N ALA A 111 -11.05 -6.59 18.05
CA ALA A 111 -11.30 -7.26 16.78
C ALA A 111 -10.91 -8.75 16.83
N GLU A 112 -9.79 -9.08 17.44
CA GLU A 112 -9.33 -10.47 17.64
C GLU A 112 -10.25 -11.25 18.57
N GLN A 113 -10.67 -10.66 19.68
CA GLN A 113 -11.64 -11.27 20.58
C GLN A 113 -12.96 -11.55 19.87
N LYS A 114 -13.51 -10.58 19.13
CA LYS A 114 -14.72 -10.75 18.33
C LYS A 114 -14.57 -11.84 17.27
N LYS A 115 -13.38 -11.95 16.65
CA LYS A 115 -13.06 -13.00 15.68
C LYS A 115 -13.00 -14.38 16.36
N ALA A 116 -12.37 -14.47 17.52
CA ALA A 116 -12.29 -15.71 18.31
C ALA A 116 -13.69 -16.18 18.78
N GLU A 117 -14.52 -15.27 19.28
CA GLU A 117 -15.90 -15.57 19.67
C GLU A 117 -16.75 -16.06 18.48
N ARG A 118 -16.64 -15.41 17.33
CA ARG A 118 -17.30 -15.89 16.10
C ARG A 118 -16.84 -17.27 15.68
N LYS A 119 -15.53 -17.56 15.82
CA LYS A 119 -14.98 -18.89 15.52
C LYS A 119 -15.53 -19.94 16.46
N ARG A 120 -15.59 -19.65 17.78
CA ARG A 120 -16.17 -20.55 18.79
C ARG A 120 -17.63 -20.84 18.50
N LYS A 121 -18.46 -19.80 18.29
CA LYS A 121 -19.89 -19.99 17.94
C LYS A 121 -20.07 -20.85 16.69
N ARG A 122 -19.24 -20.67 15.66
CA ARG A 122 -19.28 -21.52 14.46
C ARG A 122 -18.93 -22.98 14.76
N GLN A 123 -17.92 -23.23 15.58
CA GLN A 123 -17.55 -24.59 15.97
C GLN A 123 -18.68 -25.25 16.77
N GLU A 124 -19.32 -24.55 17.67
CA GLU A 124 -20.49 -25.02 18.40
C GLU A 124 -21.66 -25.37 17.44
N HIS A 125 -21.92 -24.54 16.44
CA HIS A 125 -22.92 -24.83 15.41
C HIS A 125 -22.55 -26.06 14.58
N TYR A 126 -21.28 -26.19 14.14
CA TYR A 126 -20.84 -27.36 13.37
C TYR A 126 -20.97 -28.65 14.20
N ALA A 127 -20.61 -28.62 15.47
CA ALA A 127 -20.78 -29.75 16.38
C ALA A 127 -22.27 -30.10 16.56
N ALA A 128 -23.14 -29.09 16.76
CA ALA A 128 -24.58 -29.31 16.89
C ALA A 128 -25.24 -29.83 15.60
N TRP A 129 -24.69 -29.54 14.43
CA TRP A 129 -25.17 -30.07 13.15
C TRP A 129 -24.58 -31.42 12.80
N GLY A 130 -23.52 -31.87 13.51
CA GLY A 130 -22.74 -33.06 13.17
C GLY A 130 -21.98 -32.96 11.84
N ARG A 131 -21.63 -31.72 11.44
CA ARG A 131 -21.05 -31.44 10.11
C ARG A 131 -19.90 -30.43 10.24
N HIS A 132 -18.82 -30.71 9.51
CA HIS A 132 -17.64 -29.87 9.49
C HIS A 132 -17.28 -29.47 8.06
N PRO A 133 -16.62 -28.32 7.88
CA PRO A 133 -16.04 -28.00 6.58
C PRO A 133 -15.09 -29.11 6.12
N ASN A 134 -15.14 -29.45 4.85
CA ASN A 134 -14.28 -30.45 4.24
C ASN A 134 -13.90 -30.07 2.81
N PHE A 135 -12.92 -30.78 2.27
CA PHE A 135 -12.52 -30.70 0.88
C PHE A 135 -12.86 -31.99 0.17
N THR A 136 -13.27 -31.87 -1.09
CA THR A 136 -13.44 -33.03 -1.98
C THR A 136 -12.63 -32.85 -3.25
N ALA A 137 -12.24 -33.96 -3.85
CA ALA A 137 -11.64 -34.01 -5.17
C ALA A 137 -12.54 -34.89 -6.04
N ASP A 138 -13.27 -34.26 -6.94
CA ASP A 138 -14.37 -34.86 -7.69
C ASP A 138 -13.98 -34.98 -9.17
N PRO A 139 -13.39 -36.11 -9.60
CA PRO A 139 -13.19 -36.41 -11.01
C PRO A 139 -14.55 -36.68 -11.67
N TYR A 140 -14.68 -36.31 -12.92
CA TYR A 140 -15.90 -36.52 -13.67
C TYR A 140 -15.67 -36.80 -15.15
N VAL A 141 -16.64 -37.45 -15.75
CA VAL A 141 -16.78 -37.61 -17.19
C VAL A 141 -18.15 -37.09 -17.59
N GLY A 142 -18.26 -36.59 -18.79
CA GLY A 142 -19.55 -36.07 -19.24
C GLY A 142 -19.70 -36.11 -20.75
N ILE A 143 -20.95 -36.05 -21.15
CA ILE A 143 -21.36 -35.88 -22.55
C ILE A 143 -21.97 -34.52 -22.72
N LEU A 144 -21.81 -33.93 -23.90
CA LEU A 144 -22.35 -32.62 -24.21
C LEU A 144 -22.83 -32.54 -25.65
N THR A 145 -23.74 -31.61 -25.87
CA THR A 145 -24.26 -31.29 -27.19
C THR A 145 -24.67 -29.81 -27.22
N ASP A 146 -24.73 -29.21 -28.37
CA ASP A 146 -25.27 -27.87 -28.62
C ASP A 146 -26.64 -27.87 -29.24
N ARG A 147 -27.24 -29.04 -29.39
CA ARG A 147 -28.49 -29.27 -30.13
C ARG A 147 -29.75 -28.72 -29.44
N LEU A 148 -29.72 -28.42 -28.17
CA LEU A 148 -30.92 -28.06 -27.41
C LEU A 148 -31.52 -26.68 -27.77
N ILE A 149 -30.73 -25.81 -28.37
CA ILE A 149 -31.20 -24.51 -28.84
C ILE A 149 -31.28 -24.58 -30.37
N TYR A 150 -32.38 -25.17 -30.82
CA TYR A 150 -32.68 -25.33 -32.21
C TYR A 150 -33.02 -24.00 -32.87
N THR A 151 -32.11 -23.48 -33.68
CA THR A 151 -32.52 -22.51 -34.72
C THR A 151 -32.87 -23.29 -35.97
N LYS A 152 -34.00 -22.97 -36.58
CA LYS A 152 -34.61 -23.63 -37.73
C LYS A 152 -33.67 -23.90 -38.94
N ASN A 153 -32.43 -23.43 -38.86
CA ASN A 153 -31.39 -23.49 -39.90
C ASN A 153 -30.02 -24.03 -39.37
N SER A 154 -29.95 -24.72 -38.26
CA SER A 154 -28.66 -25.30 -37.86
C SER A 154 -28.44 -26.64 -38.60
N LEU A 155 -27.62 -26.59 -39.62
CA LEU A 155 -27.18 -27.74 -40.40
C LEU A 155 -26.17 -28.63 -39.66
N TYR A 156 -25.83 -28.32 -38.44
CA TYR A 156 -24.81 -29.02 -37.66
C TYR A 156 -25.40 -29.64 -36.39
N ASN A 157 -25.04 -30.87 -36.14
CA ASN A 157 -25.26 -31.54 -34.89
C ASN A 157 -23.90 -31.68 -34.20
N SER A 158 -23.80 -31.35 -32.95
CA SER A 158 -22.59 -31.62 -32.20
C SER A 158 -22.85 -32.66 -31.13
N ILE A 159 -21.89 -33.54 -30.97
CA ILE A 159 -21.81 -34.43 -29.85
C ILE A 159 -20.38 -34.36 -29.32
N GLY A 160 -20.22 -34.39 -28.04
CA GLY A 160 -18.90 -34.30 -27.43
C GLY A 160 -18.83 -35.00 -26.08
N ALA A 161 -17.61 -35.10 -25.63
CA ALA A 161 -17.30 -35.61 -24.31
C ALA A 161 -16.42 -34.61 -23.55
N ASN A 162 -16.52 -34.62 -22.26
CA ASN A 162 -15.60 -33.88 -21.41
C ASN A 162 -15.13 -34.78 -20.26
N VAL A 163 -13.92 -34.50 -19.83
CA VAL A 163 -13.31 -35.15 -18.66
C VAL A 163 -12.65 -34.05 -17.82
N GLY A 164 -12.74 -34.15 -16.53
CA GLY A 164 -12.17 -33.16 -15.66
C GLY A 164 -12.13 -33.57 -14.20
N VAL A 165 -11.69 -32.62 -13.40
CA VAL A 165 -11.64 -32.74 -11.95
C VAL A 165 -11.99 -31.40 -11.31
N THR A 166 -12.72 -31.44 -10.20
CA THR A 166 -12.92 -30.29 -9.34
C THR A 166 -12.37 -30.56 -7.95
N PHE A 167 -11.81 -29.50 -7.35
CA PHE A 167 -11.39 -29.50 -5.96
C PHE A 167 -12.29 -28.51 -5.23
N ASP A 168 -13.25 -29.00 -4.49
CA ASP A 168 -14.29 -28.20 -3.87
C ASP A 168 -14.09 -28.10 -2.35
N TYR A 169 -14.19 -26.90 -1.81
CA TYR A 169 -14.30 -26.63 -0.39
C TYR A 169 -15.76 -26.49 0.00
N HIS A 170 -16.24 -27.39 0.83
CA HIS A 170 -17.60 -27.43 1.34
C HIS A 170 -17.67 -26.79 2.71
N ARG A 171 -18.51 -25.78 2.86
CA ARG A 171 -18.72 -25.08 4.12
C ARG A 171 -20.17 -25.15 4.53
N PRO A 172 -20.51 -25.82 5.63
CA PRO A 172 -21.82 -25.76 6.20
C PRO A 172 -22.21 -24.33 6.60
N ILE A 173 -23.32 -23.83 6.07
CA ILE A 173 -23.87 -22.50 6.37
C ILE A 173 -25.15 -22.59 7.19
N ALA A 174 -25.84 -23.72 7.10
CA ALA A 174 -27.00 -24.06 7.93
C ALA A 174 -27.06 -25.58 8.12
N ARG A 175 -28.03 -26.07 8.92
CA ARG A 175 -28.17 -27.50 9.26
C ARG A 175 -28.25 -28.41 8.04
N ARG A 176 -28.82 -27.94 6.92
CA ARG A 176 -28.99 -28.71 5.68
C ARG A 176 -28.39 -28.06 4.45
N TRP A 177 -27.70 -26.93 4.62
CA TRP A 177 -27.20 -26.17 3.50
C TRP A 177 -25.69 -25.98 3.59
N ASP A 178 -25.05 -26.19 2.45
CA ASP A 178 -23.62 -25.93 2.28
C ASP A 178 -23.41 -24.91 1.17
N PHE A 179 -22.43 -24.08 1.38
CA PHE A 179 -21.82 -23.28 0.34
C PHE A 179 -20.52 -23.96 -0.08
N ASN A 180 -20.39 -24.26 -1.37
CA ASN A 180 -19.20 -24.88 -1.94
C ASN A 180 -18.55 -23.93 -2.92
N VAL A 181 -17.25 -23.87 -2.86
CA VAL A 181 -16.43 -23.09 -3.80
C VAL A 181 -15.15 -23.89 -4.08
N GLY A 182 -14.71 -23.88 -5.32
CA GLY A 182 -13.57 -24.69 -5.69
C GLY A 182 -12.80 -24.17 -6.90
N ILE A 183 -11.94 -25.02 -7.42
CA ILE A 183 -11.27 -24.83 -8.69
C ILE A 183 -11.42 -26.12 -9.50
N GLY A 184 -11.70 -25.99 -10.78
CA GLY A 184 -11.85 -27.11 -11.68
C GLY A 184 -11.05 -26.97 -12.96
N TYR A 185 -10.66 -28.11 -13.48
CA TYR A 185 -10.08 -28.24 -14.79
C TYR A 185 -10.93 -29.18 -15.63
N ARG A 186 -11.15 -28.86 -16.87
CA ARG A 186 -11.90 -29.65 -17.83
C ARG A 186 -11.24 -29.66 -19.19
N TYR A 187 -11.13 -30.81 -19.78
CA TYR A 187 -10.82 -30.98 -21.19
C TYR A 187 -12.10 -31.37 -21.92
N THR A 188 -12.39 -30.68 -23.02
CA THR A 188 -13.59 -30.90 -23.85
C THR A 188 -13.19 -31.24 -25.27
N TYR A 189 -13.82 -32.24 -25.78
CA TYR A 189 -13.78 -32.68 -27.19
C TYR A 189 -15.16 -32.60 -27.75
N LEU A 190 -15.32 -31.89 -28.86
CA LEU A 190 -16.59 -31.71 -29.57
C LEU A 190 -16.40 -32.05 -31.05
N THR A 191 -17.25 -32.93 -31.55
CA THR A 191 -17.32 -33.25 -32.99
C THR A 191 -18.56 -32.67 -33.56
N TYR A 192 -18.44 -32.03 -34.71
CA TYR A 192 -19.55 -31.48 -35.48
C TYR A 192 -19.79 -32.34 -36.73
N SER A 193 -20.99 -32.90 -36.85
CA SER A 193 -21.42 -33.61 -38.03
C SER A 193 -22.40 -32.75 -38.79
N HIS A 194 -22.31 -32.77 -40.10
CA HIS A 194 -23.25 -32.08 -40.96
C HIS A 194 -24.59 -32.83 -40.94
N LEU A 195 -25.68 -32.13 -40.67
CA LEU A 195 -27.04 -32.67 -40.82
C LEU A 195 -27.61 -32.24 -42.14
N PHE A 196 -28.06 -33.18 -42.92
CA PHE A 196 -28.81 -32.91 -44.14
C PHE A 196 -30.12 -32.20 -43.82
N SER A 197 -30.36 -31.10 -44.48
CA SER A 197 -31.69 -30.50 -44.51
C SER A 197 -32.57 -31.23 -45.55
N GLN A 198 -33.88 -31.10 -45.43
CA GLN A 198 -34.80 -31.65 -46.45
C GLN A 198 -34.48 -31.06 -47.85
N ALA A 199 -34.03 -29.80 -47.90
CA ALA A 199 -33.59 -29.16 -49.14
C ALA A 199 -32.34 -29.84 -49.76
N ASP A 200 -31.44 -30.37 -48.93
CA ASP A 200 -30.27 -31.12 -49.43
C ASP A 200 -30.67 -32.46 -50.00
N VAL A 201 -31.64 -33.13 -49.37
CA VAL A 201 -32.21 -34.41 -49.84
C VAL A 201 -32.95 -34.17 -51.18
N ASP A 202 -33.73 -33.10 -51.24
CA ASP A 202 -34.48 -32.70 -52.46
C ASP A 202 -33.56 -32.31 -53.61
N ALA A 203 -32.33 -31.81 -53.27
CA ALA A 203 -31.28 -31.51 -54.24
C ALA A 203 -30.47 -32.73 -54.68
N GLY A 204 -30.80 -33.92 -54.19
CA GLY A 204 -30.07 -35.17 -54.50
C GLY A 204 -28.69 -35.26 -53.89
N ILE A 205 -28.42 -34.50 -52.85
CA ILE A 205 -27.16 -34.52 -52.12
C ILE A 205 -27.12 -35.76 -51.24
N THR A 206 -26.21 -36.69 -51.51
CA THR A 206 -26.04 -37.91 -50.73
C THR A 206 -24.93 -37.75 -49.69
N LEU A 207 -24.94 -38.67 -48.68
CA LEU A 207 -23.89 -38.71 -47.64
C LEU A 207 -22.46 -38.85 -48.24
N GLU A 208 -22.33 -39.50 -49.40
CA GLU A 208 -21.06 -39.67 -50.09
C GLU A 208 -20.54 -38.37 -50.76
N SER A 209 -21.41 -37.46 -51.11
CA SER A 209 -21.04 -36.18 -51.71
C SER A 209 -20.52 -35.17 -50.70
N PHE A 210 -20.87 -35.32 -49.47
CA PHE A 210 -20.24 -34.61 -48.32
C PHE A 210 -19.10 -35.44 -47.80
N GLY A 211 -17.96 -35.42 -48.47
CA GLY A 211 -16.75 -36.05 -47.96
C GLY A 211 -16.56 -35.64 -46.48
N GLY A 212 -16.72 -36.62 -45.61
CA GLY A 212 -16.90 -36.52 -44.16
C GLY A 212 -15.88 -35.68 -43.45
N ASN A 213 -15.87 -34.40 -43.67
CA ASN A 213 -15.10 -33.47 -42.87
C ASN A 213 -15.84 -33.24 -41.55
N GLU A 214 -15.69 -34.20 -40.64
CA GLU A 214 -16.01 -33.99 -39.23
C GLU A 214 -15.04 -32.96 -38.69
N GLU A 215 -15.52 -31.77 -38.46
CA GLU A 215 -14.74 -30.75 -37.77
C GLU A 215 -14.79 -31.08 -36.28
N SER A 216 -13.65 -31.17 -35.66
CA SER A 216 -13.55 -31.35 -34.22
C SER A 216 -12.94 -30.14 -33.53
N ARG A 217 -13.39 -29.87 -32.31
CA ARG A 217 -12.86 -28.83 -31.48
C ARG A 217 -12.39 -29.42 -30.16
N HIS A 218 -11.19 -29.01 -29.78
CA HIS A 218 -10.60 -29.37 -28.49
C HIS A 218 -10.32 -28.11 -27.71
N TYR A 219 -10.68 -28.08 -26.46
CA TYR A 219 -10.32 -26.97 -25.57
C TYR A 219 -10.24 -27.43 -24.11
N SER A 220 -9.38 -26.76 -23.40
CA SER A 220 -9.28 -26.87 -21.93
C SER A 220 -10.00 -25.72 -21.28
N THR A 221 -10.58 -25.94 -20.12
CA THR A 221 -11.24 -24.91 -19.32
C THR A 221 -10.74 -24.97 -17.89
N ILE A 222 -10.32 -23.83 -17.34
CA ILE A 222 -10.14 -23.64 -15.90
C ILE A 222 -11.35 -22.86 -15.42
N PHE A 223 -11.99 -23.32 -14.36
CA PHE A 223 -13.22 -22.72 -13.86
C PHE A 223 -13.29 -22.75 -12.32
N VAL A 224 -14.14 -21.89 -11.77
CA VAL A 224 -14.39 -21.78 -10.34
C VAL A 224 -15.83 -22.19 -10.07
N PRO A 225 -16.10 -23.43 -9.66
CA PRO A 225 -17.44 -23.87 -9.28
C PRO A 225 -17.86 -23.15 -7.98
N ILE A 226 -19.06 -22.60 -8.01
CA ILE A 226 -19.73 -21.98 -6.87
C ILE A 226 -21.09 -22.65 -6.74
N LYS A 227 -21.30 -23.42 -5.68
CA LYS A 227 -22.49 -24.25 -5.53
C LYS A 227 -23.19 -23.98 -4.21
N LEU A 228 -24.51 -23.98 -4.23
CA LEU A 228 -25.34 -24.01 -3.03
C LEU A 228 -26.00 -25.38 -2.97
N SER A 229 -25.64 -26.17 -1.97
CA SER A 229 -26.07 -27.57 -1.83
C SER A 229 -27.04 -27.72 -0.67
N HIS A 230 -28.12 -28.45 -0.92
CA HIS A 230 -29.03 -28.94 0.10
C HIS A 230 -28.76 -30.42 0.38
N ILE A 231 -28.59 -30.82 1.62
CA ILE A 231 -28.23 -32.17 2.02
C ILE A 231 -29.32 -32.75 2.92
N ASN A 232 -29.77 -33.96 2.62
CA ASN A 232 -30.69 -34.72 3.45
C ASN A 232 -29.99 -35.19 4.74
N LYS A 233 -30.75 -35.20 5.84
CA LYS A 233 -30.20 -35.48 7.16
C LYS A 233 -29.72 -36.92 7.33
N ASP A 234 -30.34 -37.84 6.65
CA ASP A 234 -30.18 -39.29 6.94
C ASP A 234 -29.19 -40.02 6.01
N ASN A 235 -28.88 -39.48 4.82
CA ASN A 235 -28.15 -40.25 3.80
C ASN A 235 -26.91 -39.54 3.21
N ASN A 236 -26.50 -38.41 3.70
CA ASN A 236 -25.45 -37.60 3.07
C ASN A 236 -25.67 -37.30 1.57
N HIS A 237 -26.85 -37.67 1.05
CA HIS A 237 -27.25 -37.35 -0.31
C HIS A 237 -27.91 -35.97 -0.36
N GLY A 238 -27.75 -35.30 -1.46
CA GLY A 238 -28.36 -34.00 -1.66
C GLY A 238 -28.41 -33.57 -3.11
N TRP A 239 -28.89 -32.38 -3.30
CA TRP A 239 -28.86 -31.71 -4.60
C TRP A 239 -28.22 -30.33 -4.47
N TYR A 240 -27.77 -29.79 -5.57
CA TYR A 240 -27.20 -28.47 -5.61
C TYR A 240 -27.59 -27.71 -6.87
N ILE A 241 -27.51 -26.39 -6.76
CA ILE A 241 -27.48 -25.47 -7.89
C ILE A 241 -26.13 -24.77 -7.91
N GLY A 242 -25.61 -24.47 -9.08
CA GLY A 242 -24.29 -23.88 -9.18
C GLY A 242 -24.10 -22.97 -10.39
N LEU A 243 -23.08 -22.14 -10.27
CA LEU A 243 -22.50 -21.37 -11.34
C LEU A 243 -21.00 -21.69 -11.41
N ALA A 244 -20.47 -21.77 -12.61
CA ALA A 244 -19.06 -22.07 -12.81
C ALA A 244 -18.48 -21.11 -13.88
N PRO A 245 -18.10 -19.88 -13.48
CA PRO A 245 -17.33 -19.02 -14.34
C PRO A 245 -15.97 -19.63 -14.64
N GLY A 246 -15.50 -19.52 -15.87
CA GLY A 246 -14.26 -20.12 -16.30
C GLY A 246 -13.66 -19.46 -17.53
N PHE A 247 -12.45 -19.90 -17.81
CA PHE A 247 -11.69 -19.45 -18.95
C PHE A 247 -11.30 -20.66 -19.82
N ASN A 248 -11.60 -20.53 -21.13
CA ASN A 248 -11.32 -21.55 -22.10
C ASN A 248 -10.00 -21.29 -22.82
N PHE A 249 -9.22 -22.34 -23.00
CA PHE A 249 -7.98 -22.37 -23.77
C PHE A 249 -8.17 -23.26 -24.99
N PRO A 250 -8.53 -22.69 -26.13
CA PRO A 250 -8.74 -23.49 -27.32
C PRO A 250 -7.42 -23.98 -27.89
N LYS A 251 -7.41 -25.19 -28.38
CA LYS A 251 -6.42 -25.64 -29.34
C LYS A 251 -6.97 -25.26 -30.72
N LEU A 252 -6.55 -24.12 -31.24
CA LEU A 252 -7.01 -23.62 -32.54
C LEU A 252 -6.50 -24.56 -33.64
N THR A 253 -7.44 -25.16 -34.39
CA THR A 253 -7.13 -26.05 -35.51
C THR A 253 -7.39 -25.39 -36.87
N ALA A 254 -8.08 -24.26 -36.93
CA ALA A 254 -8.37 -23.57 -38.14
C ALA A 254 -8.13 -22.04 -38.06
N GLU A 255 -7.51 -21.45 -39.08
CA GLU A 255 -7.36 -20.01 -39.20
C GLU A 255 -8.76 -19.34 -39.31
N GLY A 256 -8.92 -18.26 -38.51
CA GLY A 256 -10.14 -17.47 -38.49
C GLY A 256 -11.32 -18.03 -37.68
N ALA A 257 -11.15 -19.15 -36.98
CA ALA A 257 -12.18 -19.69 -36.10
C ALA A 257 -12.39 -18.77 -34.87
N LYS A 258 -13.62 -18.30 -34.67
CA LYS A 258 -14.02 -17.54 -33.49
C LYS A 258 -14.15 -18.49 -32.30
N PHE A 259 -13.68 -18.01 -31.14
CA PHE A 259 -13.79 -18.75 -29.91
C PHE A 259 -14.08 -17.81 -28.74
N ASN A 260 -14.99 -18.20 -27.87
CA ASN A 260 -15.24 -17.43 -26.65
C ASN A 260 -14.33 -17.93 -25.52
N GLN A 261 -13.43 -17.07 -25.09
CA GLN A 261 -12.50 -17.37 -24.00
C GLN A 261 -13.20 -17.46 -22.65
N PHE A 262 -14.28 -16.69 -22.45
CA PHE A 262 -15.03 -16.72 -21.22
C PHE A 262 -16.19 -17.70 -21.30
N ARG A 263 -16.42 -18.39 -20.22
CA ARG A 263 -17.49 -19.36 -20.05
C ARG A 263 -18.15 -19.17 -18.69
N VAL A 264 -19.46 -19.36 -18.62
CA VAL A 264 -20.21 -19.46 -17.38
C VAL A 264 -21.19 -20.60 -17.52
N ASP A 265 -20.97 -21.68 -16.80
CA ASP A 265 -21.92 -22.78 -16.75
C ASP A 265 -22.89 -22.58 -15.59
N ALA A 266 -24.19 -22.65 -15.84
CA ALA A 266 -25.19 -22.86 -14.82
C ALA A 266 -25.43 -24.35 -14.68
N SER A 267 -25.57 -24.85 -13.46
CA SER A 267 -25.73 -26.29 -13.22
C SER A 267 -26.73 -26.59 -12.12
N ILE A 268 -27.31 -27.76 -12.25
CA ILE A 268 -28.08 -28.43 -11.21
C ILE A 268 -27.63 -29.89 -11.12
N GLY A 269 -27.46 -30.40 -9.93
CA GLY A 269 -26.97 -31.78 -9.79
C GLY A 269 -27.35 -32.43 -8.48
N THR A 270 -27.05 -33.70 -8.40
CA THR A 270 -27.12 -34.49 -7.18
C THR A 270 -25.71 -34.77 -6.68
N GLN A 271 -25.54 -34.95 -5.40
CA GLN A 271 -24.27 -35.32 -4.79
C GLN A 271 -24.49 -36.28 -3.63
N SER A 272 -23.56 -37.20 -3.48
CA SER A 272 -23.44 -38.05 -2.29
C SER A 272 -22.09 -37.77 -1.68
N ARG A 273 -22.01 -37.60 -0.35
CA ARG A 273 -20.72 -37.34 0.31
C ARG A 273 -20.09 -38.59 0.80
N TRP A 274 -18.99 -38.96 0.19
CA TRP A 274 -18.17 -40.09 0.56
C TRP A 274 -16.76 -39.63 0.85
N PHE A 275 -16.43 -39.48 2.09
CA PHE A 275 -15.09 -39.13 2.56
C PHE A 275 -14.46 -37.94 1.80
N ILE A 276 -13.66 -38.20 0.76
CA ILE A 276 -12.99 -37.20 -0.08
C ILE A 276 -13.64 -37.01 -1.46
N PHE A 277 -14.69 -37.77 -1.78
CA PHE A 277 -15.38 -37.73 -3.06
C PHE A 277 -16.83 -37.33 -2.87
N SER A 278 -17.40 -36.73 -3.89
CA SER A 278 -18.83 -36.37 -3.94
C SER A 278 -19.50 -36.94 -5.19
N PRO A 279 -19.62 -38.24 -5.30
CA PRO A 279 -20.23 -38.82 -6.50
C PRO A 279 -21.64 -38.31 -6.73
N GLY A 280 -21.97 -38.14 -8.01
CA GLY A 280 -23.26 -37.56 -8.37
C GLY A 280 -23.45 -37.36 -9.85
N THR A 281 -24.53 -36.72 -10.21
CA THR A 281 -24.85 -36.37 -11.60
C THR A 281 -25.15 -34.88 -11.65
N GLU A 282 -24.59 -34.21 -12.65
CA GLU A 282 -24.76 -32.79 -12.89
C GLU A 282 -25.26 -32.56 -14.32
N VAL A 283 -26.32 -31.78 -14.45
CA VAL A 283 -26.72 -31.20 -15.72
C VAL A 283 -26.25 -29.75 -15.75
N TYR A 284 -25.61 -29.36 -16.83
CA TYR A 284 -25.11 -28.01 -16.96
C TYR A 284 -25.48 -27.38 -18.31
N PHE A 285 -25.57 -26.06 -18.31
CA PHE A 285 -25.87 -25.23 -19.46
C PHE A 285 -24.88 -24.06 -19.50
N ASN A 286 -24.23 -23.84 -20.65
CA ASN A 286 -23.36 -22.70 -20.82
C ASN A 286 -24.16 -21.44 -21.14
N LEU A 287 -24.16 -20.48 -20.23
CA LEU A 287 -24.88 -19.21 -20.35
C LEU A 287 -24.29 -18.30 -21.43
N LEU A 288 -22.98 -18.38 -21.67
CA LEU A 288 -22.29 -17.59 -22.69
C LEU A 288 -22.17 -18.42 -23.96
N PRO A 289 -22.60 -17.91 -25.11
CA PRO A 289 -22.55 -18.68 -26.35
C PRO A 289 -21.09 -19.02 -26.71
N THR A 290 -20.89 -20.21 -27.24
CA THR A 290 -19.69 -20.58 -27.99
C THR A 290 -19.93 -20.37 -29.49
N TYR A 291 -18.97 -20.78 -30.31
CA TYR A 291 -19.11 -20.66 -31.77
C TYR A 291 -18.90 -22.02 -32.42
N THR A 292 -19.74 -22.34 -33.42
CA THR A 292 -19.51 -23.48 -34.28
C THR A 292 -18.32 -23.22 -35.22
N PRO A 293 -17.79 -24.24 -35.91
CA PRO A 293 -16.82 -24.04 -36.98
C PRO A 293 -17.24 -22.97 -38.01
N GLY A 294 -18.50 -22.89 -38.37
CA GLY A 294 -19.06 -21.84 -39.23
C GLY A 294 -19.32 -20.50 -38.54
N ASN A 295 -18.74 -20.24 -37.39
CA ASN A 295 -18.87 -18.99 -36.61
C ASN A 295 -20.29 -18.63 -36.15
N LYS A 296 -21.20 -19.60 -36.10
CA LYS A 296 -22.54 -19.41 -35.53
C LYS A 296 -22.50 -19.51 -34.02
N LYS A 297 -23.23 -18.66 -33.31
CA LYS A 297 -23.36 -18.68 -31.87
C LYS A 297 -24.25 -19.86 -31.44
N ILE A 298 -23.76 -20.63 -30.47
CA ILE A 298 -24.47 -21.76 -29.89
C ILE A 298 -24.28 -21.82 -28.39
N HIS A 299 -25.16 -22.48 -27.69
CA HIS A 299 -25.03 -22.76 -26.27
C HIS A 299 -24.81 -24.26 -26.06
N GLU A 300 -23.86 -24.60 -25.26
CA GLU A 300 -23.57 -26.00 -24.90
C GLU A 300 -24.44 -26.42 -23.72
N PHE A 301 -24.94 -27.63 -23.82
CA PHE A 301 -25.62 -28.35 -22.77
C PHE A 301 -24.93 -29.69 -22.54
N GLY A 302 -24.84 -30.14 -21.31
CA GLY A 302 -24.21 -31.42 -21.02
C GLY A 302 -24.65 -32.04 -19.70
N ILE A 303 -24.32 -33.31 -19.60
CA ILE A 303 -24.50 -34.11 -18.39
C ILE A 303 -23.14 -34.60 -17.95
N ARG A 304 -22.81 -34.47 -16.67
CA ARG A 304 -21.59 -34.97 -16.07
C ARG A 304 -21.93 -36.00 -15.02
N PHE A 305 -21.13 -37.07 -14.99
CA PHE A 305 -21.14 -38.08 -13.98
C PHE A 305 -19.90 -37.87 -13.11
N VAL A 306 -20.12 -37.43 -11.91
CA VAL A 306 -19.07 -37.21 -10.91
C VAL A 306 -18.81 -38.56 -10.23
N LEU A 307 -17.55 -38.98 -10.19
CA LEU A 307 -17.11 -40.29 -9.72
C LEU A 307 -16.72 -40.29 -8.25
#